data_3995b738898b95d9de9ebfc1f189bb50
#
_entry.id   3995b738898b95d9de9ebfc1f189bb50
#
_cell.length_a   1.000
_cell.length_b   1.000
_cell.length_c   1.000
_cell.angle_alpha   90.00
_cell.angle_beta   90.00
_cell.angle_gamma   90.00
#
_symmetry.space_group_name_H-M   'P 1'
#
loop_
_entity.id
_entity.type
_entity.pdbx_description
1 polymer ?
#
loop_
_entity_poly.entity_id
_entity_poly.type
_entity_poly.pdbx_seq_one_letter_code
_entity_poly.pdbx_strand_id
1 'polypeptide(L)'
;MTRSGKNHNAYIQAREEARCMFAPSSASPEFVYTDSETTVLQTELEDTIREIYLKNGSNNESMEDVRTSSSLFTLKRKKHVEYCLRNIRELHPTYISLNSSRTWIVYWLVHSLGVLGELELDEDLQTDVVQFLSSCQHDSGGFGGGPGQLAHLAPTYAAMSALVTIGTKEAMAVVDVGKLRTWLMRLKTVTTTKREGGEDVVVGSFAMHIDGESDVRGSYCALVVAHLCKVLDEELTRGVANYVAECQTHEGGVAGEPGAEAHGGYAYCGIATLALCNMIEKKKTSEHRIGMDLDAFEEWLVNRQCGVEGGFNGRTNKLCDGCYSFWIGASFPLLDMVRGGEQSRRLLFEERTLEDLTSAQNAGDTELTNMAGEEDRMDDAGDVRNAPTGDDGESLLLGILRDTAAEMCSLKEENKLSIEINDNANFQKEPLAQMRLSFNARALQGWILGCCQSEKGGLRDKPGKSADFYHTCYCLSGLSVAQWYGELPVLAGGTDTANERKENVVEKVNVLVNVVESKYRNWMDNFESCDRDVEME
;
A
#
# COMPACT_ATOMS: atom_id res chain seq x y z
N MET A 1 29.23 -18.53 -27.78
CA MET A 1 28.15 -19.50 -27.45
C MET A 1 28.71 -20.46 -26.43
N THR A 2 28.37 -20.35 -25.12
CA THR A 2 28.53 -21.36 -24.04
C THR A 2 28.82 -20.78 -22.65
N ARG A 3 28.39 -19.54 -22.32
CA ARG A 3 28.39 -19.05 -20.93
C ARG A 3 26.99 -18.96 -20.31
N SER A 4 25.94 -18.97 -21.12
CA SER A 4 24.54 -18.85 -20.66
C SER A 4 23.99 -20.10 -19.95
N GLY A 5 24.42 -21.31 -20.33
CA GLY A 5 23.83 -22.54 -19.81
C GLY A 5 24.24 -22.94 -18.39
N LYS A 6 25.38 -22.43 -17.86
CA LYS A 6 25.82 -22.80 -16.51
C LYS A 6 25.12 -22.01 -15.41
N ASN A 7 24.78 -20.74 -15.68
CA ASN A 7 24.08 -19.91 -14.71
C ASN A 7 22.60 -20.29 -14.59
N HIS A 8 21.98 -20.74 -15.68
CA HIS A 8 20.59 -21.21 -15.67
C HIS A 8 20.37 -22.42 -14.77
N ASN A 9 21.27 -23.41 -14.83
CA ASN A 9 21.17 -24.61 -13.98
C ASN A 9 21.42 -24.30 -12.49
N ALA A 10 22.36 -23.41 -12.16
CA ALA A 10 22.59 -22.98 -10.78
C ALA A 10 21.38 -22.20 -10.22
N TYR A 11 20.72 -21.45 -11.05
CA TYR A 11 19.49 -20.73 -10.71
C TYR A 11 18.31 -21.67 -10.44
N ILE A 12 18.08 -22.65 -11.33
CA ILE A 12 17.05 -23.67 -11.13
C ILE A 12 17.29 -24.42 -9.81
N GLN A 13 18.54 -24.77 -9.52
CA GLN A 13 18.92 -25.46 -8.30
C GLN A 13 18.69 -24.59 -7.04
N ALA A 14 19.08 -23.31 -7.04
CA ALA A 14 18.82 -22.40 -5.93
C ALA A 14 17.32 -22.13 -5.71
N ARG A 15 16.54 -22.09 -6.79
CA ARG A 15 15.06 -21.98 -6.75
C ARG A 15 14.40 -23.25 -6.21
N GLU A 16 14.91 -24.42 -6.57
CA GLU A 16 14.48 -25.72 -6.03
C GLU A 16 14.83 -25.85 -4.55
N GLU A 17 16.02 -25.42 -4.14
CA GLU A 17 16.46 -25.41 -2.74
C GLU A 17 15.60 -24.45 -1.88
N ALA A 18 15.30 -23.26 -2.37
CA ALA A 18 14.41 -22.31 -1.69
C ALA A 18 12.96 -22.83 -1.58
N ARG A 19 12.48 -23.58 -2.58
CA ARG A 19 11.17 -24.25 -2.53
C ARG A 19 11.13 -25.44 -1.59
N CYS A 20 12.20 -26.22 -1.52
CA CYS A 20 12.30 -27.35 -0.58
C CYS A 20 12.26 -26.89 0.89
N MET A 21 12.68 -25.66 1.20
CA MET A 21 12.56 -25.10 2.56
C MET A 21 11.09 -24.79 2.98
N PHE A 22 10.17 -24.68 2.03
CA PHE A 22 8.77 -24.35 2.29
C PHE A 22 7.78 -25.49 1.99
N ALA A 23 8.25 -26.65 1.53
CA ALA A 23 7.40 -27.82 1.32
C ALA A 23 7.15 -28.56 2.63
N PRO A 24 5.90 -28.93 2.97
CA PRO A 24 5.65 -29.80 4.10
C PRO A 24 6.37 -31.15 3.87
N SER A 25 7.07 -31.66 4.89
CA SER A 25 7.96 -32.83 4.87
C SER A 25 7.33 -34.18 4.51
N SER A 26 6.10 -34.20 3.99
CA SER A 26 5.35 -35.40 3.63
C SER A 26 4.83 -35.43 2.18
N ALA A 27 5.22 -34.51 1.31
CA ALA A 27 4.79 -34.52 -0.08
C ALA A 27 5.77 -35.30 -0.95
N SER A 28 5.26 -36.32 -1.62
CA SER A 28 5.92 -37.13 -2.64
C SER A 28 6.43 -36.30 -3.82
N PRO A 29 7.55 -36.62 -4.46
CA PRO A 29 8.35 -35.72 -5.29
C PRO A 29 8.01 -35.73 -6.78
N GLU A 30 6.78 -35.70 -7.16
CA GLU A 30 6.42 -35.52 -8.58
C GLU A 30 5.51 -34.29 -8.78
N PHE A 31 6.03 -33.10 -8.48
CA PHE A 31 5.49 -31.88 -9.07
C PHE A 31 6.07 -31.73 -10.48
N VAL A 32 5.33 -32.20 -11.48
CA VAL A 32 5.60 -31.86 -12.87
C VAL A 32 5.30 -30.37 -13.04
N TYR A 33 6.36 -29.55 -13.18
CA TYR A 33 6.22 -28.16 -13.58
C TYR A 33 5.69 -28.12 -15.00
N THR A 34 4.44 -27.75 -15.17
CA THR A 34 3.94 -27.28 -16.45
C THR A 34 4.31 -25.82 -16.61
N ASP A 35 5.13 -25.50 -17.62
CA ASP A 35 5.38 -24.11 -18.01
C ASP A 35 4.06 -23.47 -18.44
N SER A 36 3.44 -22.70 -17.54
CA SER A 36 2.31 -21.86 -17.89
C SER A 36 2.81 -20.54 -18.48
N GLU A 37 1.97 -19.87 -19.27
CA GLU A 37 2.29 -18.51 -19.76
C GLU A 37 2.69 -17.57 -18.61
N THR A 38 2.00 -17.65 -17.48
CA THR A 38 2.32 -16.85 -16.29
C THR A 38 3.69 -17.18 -15.72
N THR A 39 4.10 -18.46 -15.68
CA THR A 39 5.41 -18.86 -15.18
C THR A 39 6.54 -18.35 -16.08
N VAL A 40 6.36 -18.38 -17.39
CA VAL A 40 7.32 -17.83 -18.35
C VAL A 40 7.48 -16.32 -18.15
N LEU A 41 6.37 -15.58 -18.10
CA LEU A 41 6.38 -14.13 -17.88
C LEU A 41 6.97 -13.75 -16.53
N GLN A 42 6.74 -14.56 -15.47
CA GLN A 42 7.35 -14.37 -14.15
C GLN A 42 8.88 -14.50 -14.22
N THR A 43 9.39 -15.53 -14.90
CA THR A 43 10.83 -15.74 -15.07
C THR A 43 11.47 -14.59 -15.85
N GLU A 44 10.86 -14.13 -16.95
CA GLU A 44 11.34 -12.99 -17.74
C GLU A 44 11.38 -11.68 -16.90
N LEU A 45 10.37 -11.48 -16.06
CA LEU A 45 10.33 -10.32 -15.15
C LEU A 45 11.42 -10.39 -14.10
N GLU A 46 11.57 -11.54 -13.43
CA GLU A 46 12.62 -11.76 -12.42
C GLU A 46 14.02 -11.56 -13.00
N ASP A 47 14.30 -12.07 -14.21
CA ASP A 47 15.58 -11.89 -14.89
C ASP A 47 15.83 -10.40 -15.22
N THR A 48 14.81 -9.69 -15.68
CA THR A 48 14.90 -8.25 -15.92
C THR A 48 15.24 -7.48 -14.65
N ILE A 49 14.61 -7.83 -13.53
CA ILE A 49 14.83 -7.17 -12.24
C ILE A 49 16.24 -7.46 -11.70
N ARG A 50 16.70 -8.71 -11.78
CA ARG A 50 18.09 -9.05 -11.44
C ARG A 50 19.08 -8.25 -12.26
N GLU A 51 18.86 -8.11 -13.58
CA GLU A 51 19.72 -7.27 -14.40
C GLU A 51 19.72 -5.80 -13.95
N ILE A 52 18.57 -5.25 -13.57
CA ILE A 52 18.46 -3.87 -13.06
C ILE A 52 19.28 -3.73 -11.76
N TYR A 53 19.15 -4.65 -10.83
CA TYR A 53 19.86 -4.61 -9.55
C TYR A 53 21.37 -4.86 -9.72
N LEU A 54 21.78 -5.79 -10.59
CA LEU A 54 23.19 -6.11 -10.85
C LEU A 54 23.94 -5.03 -11.62
N LYS A 55 23.31 -4.38 -12.62
CA LYS A 55 23.97 -3.32 -13.42
C LYS A 55 24.38 -2.13 -12.58
N ASN A 56 23.74 -1.90 -11.45
CA ASN A 56 24.05 -0.80 -10.55
C ASN A 56 24.98 -1.17 -9.40
N GLY A 57 25.29 -2.49 -9.22
CA GLY A 57 26.27 -2.96 -8.26
C GLY A 57 27.68 -3.23 -8.84
N SER A 58 27.82 -3.27 -10.17
CA SER A 58 29.04 -3.76 -10.85
C SER A 58 29.82 -2.71 -11.65
N ASN A 59 29.60 -1.41 -11.41
CA ASN A 59 30.45 -0.42 -12.04
C ASN A 59 31.84 -0.43 -11.38
N ASN A 60 32.78 -1.13 -12.00
CA ASN A 60 34.23 -0.99 -11.83
C ASN A 60 34.70 0.40 -12.32
N GLU A 61 34.01 1.45 -11.91
CA GLU A 61 34.43 2.83 -12.16
C GLU A 61 35.23 3.33 -10.96
N SER A 62 36.26 4.11 -11.23
CA SER A 62 37.14 4.68 -10.19
C SER A 62 36.33 5.38 -9.10
N MET A 63 36.85 5.47 -7.86
CA MET A 63 36.19 6.09 -6.69
C MET A 63 35.68 7.54 -6.97
N GLU A 64 36.11 8.18 -8.03
CA GLU A 64 35.66 9.52 -8.47
C GLU A 64 34.41 9.48 -9.37
N ASP A 65 34.23 8.41 -10.16
CA ASP A 65 33.07 8.27 -11.07
C ASP A 65 31.83 7.73 -10.35
N VAL A 66 31.98 7.01 -9.23
CA VAL A 66 30.88 6.54 -8.36
C VAL A 66 30.10 7.71 -7.75
N ARG A 67 30.72 8.89 -7.61
CA ARG A 67 30.06 10.11 -7.08
C ARG A 67 29.12 10.80 -8.06
N THR A 68 29.14 10.45 -9.34
CA THR A 68 28.31 11.06 -10.41
C THR A 68 27.23 10.13 -10.96
N SER A 69 27.27 8.85 -10.64
CA SER A 69 26.22 7.89 -11.00
C SER A 69 24.99 8.11 -10.11
N SER A 70 23.91 8.61 -10.69
CA SER A 70 22.64 8.74 -9.98
C SER A 70 22.23 7.36 -9.50
N SER A 71 22.19 7.17 -8.19
CA SER A 71 21.85 5.91 -7.55
C SER A 71 20.50 5.39 -8.05
N LEU A 72 20.43 4.09 -8.31
CA LEU A 72 19.21 3.37 -8.71
C LEU A 72 18.02 3.67 -7.79
N PHE A 73 18.29 3.80 -6.50
CA PHE A 73 17.26 3.95 -5.46
C PHE A 73 16.99 5.42 -5.08
N THR A 74 17.38 6.38 -5.92
CA THR A 74 17.06 7.80 -5.70
C THR A 74 15.70 8.13 -6.31
N LEU A 75 14.83 8.78 -5.52
CA LEU A 75 13.53 9.27 -6.00
C LEU A 75 13.73 10.42 -7.00
N LYS A 76 13.31 10.24 -8.24
CA LYS A 76 13.38 11.24 -9.30
C LYS A 76 12.32 12.34 -9.12
N ARG A 77 12.23 12.89 -7.89
CA ARG A 77 11.18 13.82 -7.42
C ARG A 77 10.84 14.90 -8.44
N LYS A 78 11.82 15.67 -8.89
CA LYS A 78 11.62 16.77 -9.86
C LYS A 78 10.94 16.30 -11.15
N LYS A 79 11.36 15.15 -11.70
CA LYS A 79 10.76 14.60 -12.92
C LYS A 79 9.32 14.16 -12.70
N HIS A 80 9.00 13.61 -11.52
CA HIS A 80 7.62 13.21 -11.18
C HIS A 80 6.73 14.43 -10.98
N VAL A 81 7.22 15.49 -10.33
CA VAL A 81 6.53 16.77 -10.18
C VAL A 81 6.22 17.39 -11.53
N GLU A 82 7.24 17.53 -12.41
CA GLU A 82 7.07 18.05 -13.78
C GLU A 82 6.06 17.22 -14.58
N TYR A 83 6.09 15.89 -14.44
CA TYR A 83 5.13 15.00 -15.07
C TYR A 83 3.70 15.29 -14.60
N CYS A 84 3.46 15.42 -13.30
CA CYS A 84 2.14 15.72 -12.74
C CYS A 84 1.65 17.12 -13.13
N LEU A 85 2.48 18.17 -12.97
CA LEU A 85 2.12 19.54 -13.28
C LEU A 85 1.82 19.76 -14.77
N ARG A 86 2.57 19.15 -15.67
CA ARG A 86 2.29 19.22 -17.11
C ARG A 86 0.93 18.61 -17.44
N ASN A 87 0.62 17.45 -16.89
CA ASN A 87 -0.59 16.72 -17.25
C ASN A 87 -1.86 17.25 -16.55
N ILE A 88 -1.73 17.92 -15.40
CA ILE A 88 -2.90 18.58 -14.79
C ILE A 88 -3.27 19.86 -15.54
N ARG A 89 -2.30 20.56 -16.12
CA ARG A 89 -2.56 21.77 -16.94
C ARG A 89 -3.14 21.42 -18.30
N GLU A 90 -2.64 20.36 -18.95
CA GLU A 90 -3.07 19.97 -20.28
C GLU A 90 -2.97 18.45 -20.45
N LEU A 91 -4.14 17.81 -20.65
CA LEU A 91 -4.22 16.39 -20.95
C LEU A 91 -4.01 16.15 -22.44
N HIS A 92 -3.14 15.18 -22.76
CA HIS A 92 -2.99 14.75 -24.15
C HIS A 92 -4.33 14.25 -24.72
N PRO A 93 -4.67 14.52 -26.00
CA PRO A 93 -5.96 14.14 -26.60
C PRO A 93 -6.32 12.66 -26.51
N THR A 94 -5.34 11.76 -26.39
CA THR A 94 -5.58 10.32 -26.21
C THR A 94 -6.35 9.99 -24.93
N TYR A 95 -6.31 10.86 -23.91
CA TYR A 95 -7.06 10.68 -22.67
C TYR A 95 -8.57 10.92 -22.80
N ILE A 96 -9.07 11.22 -24.00
CA ILE A 96 -10.51 11.28 -24.28
C ILE A 96 -11.20 9.94 -23.96
N SER A 97 -10.50 8.81 -24.07
CA SER A 97 -10.99 7.50 -23.67
C SER A 97 -11.32 7.39 -22.18
N LEU A 98 -10.74 8.27 -21.35
CA LEU A 98 -10.99 8.37 -19.90
C LEU A 98 -11.93 9.52 -19.53
N ASN A 99 -12.78 9.98 -20.47
CA ASN A 99 -13.69 11.10 -20.23
C ASN A 99 -14.66 10.87 -19.05
N SER A 100 -15.01 9.62 -18.76
CA SER A 100 -15.82 9.24 -17.60
C SER A 100 -15.00 9.02 -16.31
N SER A 101 -13.73 9.35 -16.33
CA SER A 101 -12.79 9.14 -15.21
C SER A 101 -11.91 10.37 -14.94
N ARG A 102 -12.34 11.56 -15.37
CA ARG A 102 -11.51 12.78 -15.23
C ARG A 102 -11.32 13.21 -13.79
N THR A 103 -12.30 12.97 -12.91
CA THR A 103 -12.14 13.18 -11.46
C THR A 103 -11.04 12.30 -10.87
N TRP A 104 -10.87 11.05 -11.38
CA TRP A 104 -9.75 10.19 -11.03
C TRP A 104 -8.41 10.74 -11.49
N ILE A 105 -8.33 11.27 -12.71
CA ILE A 105 -7.10 11.89 -13.23
C ILE A 105 -6.68 13.06 -12.35
N VAL A 106 -7.63 13.92 -11.99
CA VAL A 106 -7.37 15.04 -11.06
C VAL A 106 -6.86 14.52 -9.72
N TYR A 107 -7.55 13.55 -9.11
CA TYR A 107 -7.15 12.98 -7.84
C TYR A 107 -5.74 12.38 -7.91
N TRP A 108 -5.46 11.52 -8.89
CA TRP A 108 -4.14 10.89 -9.01
C TRP A 108 -3.01 11.91 -9.13
N LEU A 109 -3.23 12.99 -9.89
CA LEU A 109 -2.21 14.03 -10.10
C LEU A 109 -2.01 14.92 -8.86
N VAL A 110 -3.08 15.46 -8.26
CA VAL A 110 -2.96 16.33 -7.09
C VAL A 110 -2.46 15.56 -5.86
N HIS A 111 -2.93 14.31 -5.68
CA HIS A 111 -2.45 13.45 -4.60
C HIS A 111 -0.97 13.12 -4.77
N SER A 112 -0.52 12.77 -5.99
CA SER A 112 0.90 12.52 -6.27
C SER A 112 1.77 13.73 -5.95
N LEU A 113 1.35 14.94 -6.31
CA LEU A 113 2.04 16.18 -5.92
C LEU A 113 2.07 16.36 -4.41
N GLY A 114 0.95 16.08 -3.74
CA GLY A 114 0.86 16.11 -2.27
C GLY A 114 1.85 15.15 -1.62
N VAL A 115 1.91 13.89 -2.07
CA VAL A 115 2.83 12.86 -1.53
C VAL A 115 4.29 13.22 -1.79
N LEU A 116 4.59 13.87 -2.93
CA LEU A 116 5.93 14.38 -3.23
C LEU A 116 6.30 15.61 -2.39
N GLY A 117 5.39 16.20 -1.61
CA GLY A 117 5.61 17.42 -0.82
C GLY A 117 5.63 18.70 -1.67
N GLU A 118 5.12 18.65 -2.90
CA GLU A 118 5.24 19.70 -3.91
C GLU A 118 3.84 20.14 -4.44
N LEU A 119 2.83 20.11 -3.55
CA LEU A 119 1.47 20.56 -3.90
C LEU A 119 1.36 22.09 -3.78
N GLU A 120 2.24 22.81 -4.47
CA GLU A 120 2.15 24.26 -4.66
C GLU A 120 1.54 24.56 -6.03
N LEU A 121 0.21 24.44 -6.11
CA LEU A 121 -0.51 24.90 -7.29
C LEU A 121 -0.62 26.43 -7.25
N ASP A 122 -0.34 27.08 -8.38
CA ASP A 122 -0.67 28.50 -8.51
C ASP A 122 -2.19 28.72 -8.31
N GLU A 123 -2.57 29.92 -7.87
CA GLU A 123 -3.96 30.25 -7.51
C GLU A 123 -4.94 30.00 -8.66
N ASP A 124 -4.53 30.26 -9.91
CA ASP A 124 -5.36 30.06 -11.09
C ASP A 124 -5.61 28.55 -11.31
N LEU A 125 -4.57 27.73 -11.30
CA LEU A 125 -4.69 26.28 -11.47
C LEU A 125 -5.49 25.64 -10.33
N GLN A 126 -5.28 26.08 -9.10
CA GLN A 126 -6.06 25.60 -7.95
C GLN A 126 -7.55 25.93 -8.11
N THR A 127 -7.84 27.15 -8.54
CA THR A 127 -9.21 27.61 -8.81
C THR A 127 -9.85 26.79 -9.93
N ASP A 128 -9.14 26.59 -11.04
CA ASP A 128 -9.60 25.77 -12.18
C ASP A 128 -9.93 24.34 -11.77
N VAL A 129 -9.07 23.72 -10.95
CA VAL A 129 -9.29 22.35 -10.45
C VAL A 129 -10.53 22.28 -9.56
N VAL A 130 -10.71 23.23 -8.63
CA VAL A 130 -11.88 23.28 -7.75
C VAL A 130 -13.17 23.53 -8.57
N GLN A 131 -13.16 24.45 -9.53
CA GLN A 131 -14.30 24.71 -10.41
C GLN A 131 -14.64 23.50 -11.28
N PHE A 132 -13.63 22.82 -11.83
CA PHE A 132 -13.84 21.58 -12.56
C PHE A 132 -14.52 20.51 -11.69
N LEU A 133 -14.01 20.25 -10.48
CA LEU A 133 -14.62 19.29 -9.55
C LEU A 133 -16.05 19.71 -9.17
N SER A 134 -16.29 20.99 -8.94
CA SER A 134 -17.63 21.52 -8.68
C SER A 134 -18.59 21.22 -9.85
N SER A 135 -18.12 21.39 -11.09
CA SER A 135 -18.93 21.10 -12.29
C SER A 135 -19.22 19.60 -12.50
N CYS A 136 -18.49 18.72 -11.82
CA CYS A 136 -18.72 17.27 -11.83
C CYS A 136 -19.76 16.82 -10.79
N GLN A 137 -20.14 17.68 -9.83
CA GLN A 137 -21.18 17.33 -8.86
C GLN A 137 -22.55 17.27 -9.56
N HIS A 138 -23.24 16.16 -9.41
CA HIS A 138 -24.55 15.93 -9.95
C HIS A 138 -25.63 16.49 -8.99
N ASP A 139 -26.78 16.90 -9.52
CA ASP A 139 -27.92 17.46 -8.73
C ASP A 139 -28.39 16.53 -7.61
N SER A 140 -28.16 15.21 -7.74
CA SER A 140 -28.48 14.23 -6.69
C SER A 140 -27.52 14.24 -5.50
N GLY A 141 -26.36 14.91 -5.59
CA GLY A 141 -25.35 15.03 -4.54
C GLY A 141 -24.04 14.30 -4.79
N GLY A 142 -24.02 13.18 -5.50
CA GLY A 142 -22.78 12.49 -5.87
C GLY A 142 -22.06 13.16 -7.03
N PHE A 143 -20.85 12.69 -7.37
CA PHE A 143 -20.05 13.23 -8.47
C PHE A 143 -20.01 12.26 -9.64
N GLY A 144 -20.05 12.79 -10.86
CA GLY A 144 -19.74 12.05 -12.09
C GLY A 144 -18.25 12.07 -12.42
N GLY A 145 -17.84 11.31 -13.41
CA GLY A 145 -16.45 11.29 -13.90
C GLY A 145 -16.08 12.53 -14.73
N GLY A 146 -17.04 13.37 -15.06
CA GLY A 146 -16.92 14.66 -15.75
C GLY A 146 -18.21 15.45 -15.65
N PRO A 147 -18.23 16.73 -16.09
CA PRO A 147 -19.41 17.58 -16.03
C PRO A 147 -20.61 16.96 -16.75
N GLY A 148 -21.79 17.04 -16.11
CA GLY A 148 -23.05 16.54 -16.66
C GLY A 148 -23.17 15.01 -16.73
N GLN A 149 -22.24 14.26 -16.16
CA GLN A 149 -22.31 12.80 -16.10
C GLN A 149 -23.06 12.33 -14.85
N LEU A 150 -23.56 11.10 -14.90
CA LEU A 150 -24.28 10.46 -13.79
C LEU A 150 -23.39 10.33 -12.55
N ALA A 151 -23.98 10.54 -11.38
CA ALA A 151 -23.33 10.33 -10.10
C ALA A 151 -23.00 8.83 -9.91
N HIS A 152 -21.74 8.55 -9.53
CA HIS A 152 -21.21 7.22 -9.34
C HIS A 152 -20.22 7.22 -8.16
N LEU A 153 -20.20 6.19 -7.31
CA LEU A 153 -19.40 6.16 -6.08
C LEU A 153 -17.91 6.30 -6.35
N ALA A 154 -17.36 5.68 -7.39
CA ALA A 154 -15.93 5.75 -7.69
C ALA A 154 -15.49 7.18 -8.07
N PRO A 155 -16.10 7.88 -9.04
CA PRO A 155 -15.86 9.30 -9.27
C PRO A 155 -16.12 10.19 -8.05
N THR A 156 -17.13 9.86 -7.23
CA THR A 156 -17.42 10.60 -5.99
C THR A 156 -16.27 10.50 -4.99
N TYR A 157 -15.74 9.29 -4.76
CA TYR A 157 -14.55 9.09 -3.94
C TYR A 157 -13.35 9.89 -4.49
N ALA A 158 -13.11 9.81 -5.80
CA ALA A 158 -12.00 10.51 -6.44
C ALA A 158 -12.12 12.04 -6.31
N ALA A 159 -13.31 12.61 -6.56
CA ALA A 159 -13.57 14.03 -6.41
C ALA A 159 -13.38 14.50 -4.97
N MET A 160 -13.95 13.76 -4.00
CA MET A 160 -13.80 14.06 -2.58
C MET A 160 -12.34 14.00 -2.14
N SER A 161 -11.60 12.96 -2.53
CA SER A 161 -10.18 12.82 -2.18
C SER A 161 -9.32 13.93 -2.79
N ALA A 162 -9.64 14.39 -4.01
CA ALA A 162 -8.98 15.55 -4.64
C ALA A 162 -9.28 16.84 -3.88
N LEU A 163 -10.54 17.10 -3.52
CA LEU A 163 -10.95 18.28 -2.74
C LEU A 163 -10.27 18.31 -1.36
N VAL A 164 -10.22 17.16 -0.68
CA VAL A 164 -9.49 17.01 0.60
C VAL A 164 -8.01 17.31 0.45
N THR A 165 -7.39 16.81 -0.63
CA THR A 165 -5.97 17.04 -0.91
C THR A 165 -5.68 18.54 -1.15
N ILE A 166 -6.56 19.25 -1.84
CA ILE A 166 -6.47 20.71 -2.03
C ILE A 166 -6.68 21.42 -0.69
N GLY A 167 -7.74 21.10 0.05
CA GLY A 167 -7.97 21.49 1.43
C GLY A 167 -8.26 22.97 1.66
N THR A 168 -8.67 23.73 0.64
CA THR A 168 -9.05 25.14 0.76
C THR A 168 -10.53 25.29 1.15
N LYS A 169 -10.92 26.50 1.59
CA LYS A 169 -12.33 26.79 1.91
C LYS A 169 -13.24 26.65 0.70
N GLU A 170 -12.74 27.06 -0.48
CA GLU A 170 -13.44 26.93 -1.75
C GLU A 170 -13.68 25.46 -2.11
N ALA A 171 -12.66 24.60 -1.88
CA ALA A 171 -12.79 23.15 -2.07
C ALA A 171 -13.83 22.54 -1.11
N MET A 172 -13.84 22.99 0.16
CA MET A 172 -14.83 22.56 1.16
C MET A 172 -16.25 22.97 0.78
N ALA A 173 -16.39 24.18 0.22
CA ALA A 173 -17.70 24.75 -0.18
C ALA A 173 -18.35 24.06 -1.39
N VAL A 174 -17.59 23.26 -2.15
CA VAL A 174 -18.13 22.48 -3.29
C VAL A 174 -19.17 21.45 -2.83
N VAL A 175 -18.98 20.85 -1.64
CA VAL A 175 -19.69 19.64 -1.24
C VAL A 175 -21.07 19.98 -0.65
N ASP A 176 -22.16 19.62 -1.34
CA ASP A 176 -23.51 19.61 -0.79
C ASP A 176 -23.74 18.34 0.04
N VAL A 177 -23.44 18.44 1.34
CA VAL A 177 -23.46 17.30 2.28
C VAL A 177 -24.85 16.68 2.42
N GLY A 178 -25.91 17.51 2.45
CA GLY A 178 -27.27 17.04 2.60
C GLY A 178 -27.74 16.19 1.41
N LYS A 179 -27.50 16.67 0.19
CA LYS A 179 -27.79 15.90 -1.02
C LYS A 179 -26.91 14.65 -1.12
N LEU A 180 -25.63 14.79 -0.78
CA LEU A 180 -24.69 13.66 -0.83
C LEU A 180 -25.13 12.54 0.10
N ARG A 181 -25.48 12.83 1.37
CA ARG A 181 -25.98 11.81 2.31
C ARG A 181 -27.28 11.18 1.80
N THR A 182 -28.21 11.97 1.30
CA THR A 182 -29.47 11.47 0.72
C THR A 182 -29.20 10.52 -0.44
N TRP A 183 -28.26 10.87 -1.31
CA TRP A 183 -27.87 10.03 -2.45
C TRP A 183 -27.19 8.73 -1.99
N LEU A 184 -26.27 8.78 -1.01
CA LEU A 184 -25.65 7.57 -0.43
C LEU A 184 -26.69 6.61 0.14
N MET A 185 -27.71 7.13 0.85
CA MET A 185 -28.80 6.32 1.38
C MET A 185 -29.64 5.65 0.29
N ARG A 186 -29.79 6.26 -0.88
CA ARG A 186 -30.49 5.66 -2.03
C ARG A 186 -29.69 4.54 -2.69
N LEU A 187 -28.36 4.52 -2.54
CA LEU A 187 -27.48 3.44 -3.02
C LEU A 187 -27.38 2.28 -2.04
N LYS A 188 -27.77 2.50 -0.77
CA LYS A 188 -27.71 1.51 0.28
C LYS A 188 -28.74 0.41 0.05
N THR A 189 -28.28 -0.83 0.08
CA THR A 189 -29.12 -2.04 0.10
C THR A 189 -28.94 -2.76 1.42
N VAL A 190 -30.04 -3.16 2.06
CA VAL A 190 -30.03 -3.94 3.29
C VAL A 190 -30.97 -5.13 3.13
N THR A 191 -30.45 -6.33 3.34
CA THR A 191 -31.20 -7.58 3.30
C THR A 191 -31.04 -8.34 4.62
N THR A 192 -31.98 -9.22 4.93
CA THR A 192 -31.85 -10.14 6.05
C THR A 192 -31.79 -11.55 5.48
N THR A 193 -30.70 -12.25 5.79
CA THR A 193 -30.47 -13.64 5.38
C THR A 193 -30.47 -14.56 6.59
N LYS A 194 -30.80 -15.85 6.40
CA LYS A 194 -30.68 -16.85 7.47
C LYS A 194 -29.38 -17.62 7.29
N ARG A 195 -28.56 -17.65 8.34
CA ARG A 195 -27.39 -18.54 8.41
C ARG A 195 -27.79 -19.98 8.75
N GLU A 196 -26.90 -20.92 8.47
CA GLU A 196 -27.01 -22.28 9.01
C GLU A 196 -27.09 -22.22 10.54
N GLY A 197 -28.19 -22.69 11.12
CA GLY A 197 -28.51 -22.52 12.54
C GLY A 197 -29.74 -21.65 12.82
N GLY A 198 -30.29 -20.97 11.78
CA GLY A 198 -31.57 -20.24 11.84
C GLY A 198 -31.48 -18.81 12.36
N GLU A 199 -30.27 -18.29 12.61
CA GLU A 199 -30.05 -16.90 13.02
C GLU A 199 -30.26 -15.96 11.84
N ASP A 200 -31.01 -14.88 12.05
CA ASP A 200 -31.23 -13.82 11.08
C ASP A 200 -30.02 -12.87 11.08
N VAL A 201 -29.33 -12.75 9.93
CA VAL A 201 -28.18 -11.88 9.75
C VAL A 201 -28.53 -10.73 8.81
N VAL A 202 -28.27 -9.51 9.23
CA VAL A 202 -28.44 -8.32 8.39
C VAL A 202 -27.19 -8.14 7.54
N VAL A 203 -27.36 -8.09 6.22
CA VAL A 203 -26.31 -7.88 5.23
C VAL A 203 -26.60 -6.56 4.51
N GLY A 204 -25.59 -5.69 4.42
CA GLY A 204 -25.74 -4.36 3.79
C GLY A 204 -24.61 -4.07 2.80
N SER A 205 -24.96 -3.55 1.64
CA SER A 205 -24.00 -3.15 0.60
C SER A 205 -24.39 -1.81 -0.03
N PHE A 206 -23.57 -1.31 -0.94
CA PHE A 206 -23.87 -0.11 -1.71
C PHE A 206 -23.73 -0.41 -3.20
N ALA A 207 -24.74 -0.04 -4.00
CA ALA A 207 -24.62 -0.02 -5.43
C ALA A 207 -23.65 1.09 -5.87
N MET A 208 -22.88 0.88 -6.92
CA MET A 208 -21.92 1.87 -7.43
C MET A 208 -22.62 3.13 -7.97
N HIS A 209 -23.83 2.98 -8.49
CA HIS A 209 -24.74 4.04 -8.92
C HIS A 209 -26.19 3.53 -8.85
N ILE A 210 -27.17 4.38 -9.12
CA ILE A 210 -28.58 3.97 -9.17
C ILE A 210 -28.74 2.88 -10.22
N ASP A 211 -29.33 1.75 -9.83
CA ASP A 211 -29.51 0.55 -10.63
C ASP A 211 -28.20 -0.11 -11.12
N GLY A 212 -27.07 0.19 -10.44
CA GLY A 212 -25.76 -0.37 -10.74
C GLY A 212 -25.41 -1.61 -9.93
N GLU A 213 -24.22 -2.14 -10.21
CA GLU A 213 -23.64 -3.27 -9.49
C GLU A 213 -23.32 -2.90 -8.03
N SER A 214 -23.33 -3.91 -7.16
CA SER A 214 -22.91 -3.79 -5.76
C SER A 214 -21.69 -4.66 -5.50
N ASP A 215 -20.60 -4.06 -5.02
CA ASP A 215 -19.40 -4.76 -4.63
C ASP A 215 -18.71 -4.07 -3.43
N VAL A 216 -17.60 -4.64 -2.94
CA VAL A 216 -16.85 -4.12 -1.79
C VAL A 216 -16.31 -2.71 -2.04
N ARG A 217 -16.00 -2.32 -3.29
CA ARG A 217 -15.58 -0.94 -3.63
C ARG A 217 -16.71 0.06 -3.36
N GLY A 218 -17.95 -0.32 -3.67
CA GLY A 218 -19.12 0.52 -3.38
C GLY A 218 -19.24 0.81 -1.89
N SER A 219 -19.10 -0.22 -1.05
CA SER A 219 -19.12 -0.07 0.40
C SER A 219 -17.98 0.84 0.90
N TYR A 220 -16.76 0.62 0.42
CA TYR A 220 -15.61 1.46 0.77
C TYR A 220 -15.80 2.92 0.34
N CYS A 221 -16.10 3.17 -0.93
CA CYS A 221 -16.26 4.53 -1.45
C CYS A 221 -17.37 5.29 -0.70
N ALA A 222 -18.53 4.64 -0.45
CA ALA A 222 -19.63 5.27 0.27
C ALA A 222 -19.24 5.65 1.71
N LEU A 223 -18.63 4.73 2.46
CA LEU A 223 -18.30 5.00 3.87
C LEU A 223 -17.13 5.99 4.02
N VAL A 224 -16.12 5.96 3.13
CA VAL A 224 -15.05 6.98 3.13
C VAL A 224 -15.61 8.36 2.85
N VAL A 225 -16.45 8.49 1.83
CA VAL A 225 -17.10 9.78 1.49
C VAL A 225 -17.95 10.28 2.66
N ALA A 226 -18.75 9.40 3.27
CA ALA A 226 -19.53 9.75 4.46
C ALA A 226 -18.64 10.16 5.64
N HIS A 227 -17.52 9.50 5.84
CA HIS A 227 -16.54 9.85 6.87
C HIS A 227 -15.91 11.22 6.64
N LEU A 228 -15.47 11.52 5.42
CA LEU A 228 -14.88 12.80 5.05
C LEU A 228 -15.89 13.97 5.15
N CYS A 229 -17.18 13.67 4.97
CA CYS A 229 -18.28 14.63 5.15
C CYS A 229 -18.82 14.68 6.59
N LYS A 230 -18.24 13.93 7.53
CA LYS A 230 -18.68 13.84 8.94
C LYS A 230 -20.14 13.38 9.12
N VAL A 231 -20.67 12.61 8.16
CA VAL A 231 -22.05 12.07 8.19
C VAL A 231 -22.09 10.54 8.29
N LEU A 232 -20.96 9.92 8.60
CA LEU A 232 -20.88 8.47 8.83
C LEU A 232 -21.60 8.11 10.13
N ASP A 233 -22.61 7.23 10.05
CA ASP A 233 -23.47 6.82 11.14
C ASP A 233 -23.83 5.32 11.11
N GLU A 234 -24.63 4.87 12.10
CA GLU A 234 -25.09 3.49 12.22
C GLU A 234 -26.00 3.07 11.05
N GLU A 235 -26.74 4.00 10.46
CA GLU A 235 -27.63 3.69 9.35
C GLU A 235 -26.83 3.34 8.10
N LEU A 236 -25.76 4.12 7.81
CA LEU A 236 -24.86 3.87 6.69
C LEU A 236 -24.02 2.61 6.91
N THR A 237 -23.59 2.29 8.13
CA THR A 237 -22.75 1.10 8.41
C THR A 237 -23.56 -0.18 8.58
N ARG A 238 -24.87 -0.11 8.78
CA ARG A 238 -25.72 -1.26 9.07
C ARG A 238 -25.54 -2.42 8.10
N GLY A 239 -25.06 -3.56 8.59
CA GLY A 239 -24.87 -4.81 7.83
C GLY A 239 -23.66 -4.84 6.90
N VAL A 240 -22.88 -3.75 6.79
CA VAL A 240 -21.77 -3.66 5.82
C VAL A 240 -20.61 -4.58 6.22
N ALA A 241 -20.31 -4.67 7.50
CA ALA A 241 -19.29 -5.60 7.99
C ALA A 241 -19.61 -7.08 7.64
N ASN A 242 -20.88 -7.47 7.72
CA ASN A 242 -21.32 -8.81 7.33
C ASN A 242 -21.15 -9.05 5.81
N TYR A 243 -21.47 -8.06 4.97
CA TYR A 243 -21.24 -8.16 3.52
C TYR A 243 -19.76 -8.38 3.20
N VAL A 244 -18.87 -7.60 3.82
CA VAL A 244 -17.41 -7.77 3.63
C VAL A 244 -16.97 -9.17 4.08
N ALA A 245 -17.48 -9.66 5.19
CA ALA A 245 -17.16 -11.01 5.67
C ALA A 245 -17.63 -12.11 4.70
N GLU A 246 -18.80 -11.95 4.06
CA GLU A 246 -19.28 -12.87 3.03
C GLU A 246 -18.43 -12.85 1.74
N CYS A 247 -17.70 -11.75 1.49
CA CYS A 247 -16.78 -11.63 0.36
C CYS A 247 -15.40 -12.26 0.64
N GLN A 248 -15.11 -12.73 1.87
CA GLN A 248 -13.87 -13.44 2.15
C GLN A 248 -13.84 -14.77 1.45
N THR A 249 -12.73 -15.08 0.78
CA THR A 249 -12.53 -16.34 0.07
C THR A 249 -11.87 -17.38 0.96
N HIS A 250 -11.92 -18.64 0.55
CA HIS A 250 -11.21 -19.73 1.25
C HIS A 250 -9.69 -19.57 1.27
N GLU A 251 -9.11 -18.74 0.38
CA GLU A 251 -7.69 -18.36 0.40
C GLU A 251 -7.36 -17.36 1.53
N GLY A 252 -8.36 -16.79 2.20
CA GLY A 252 -8.24 -15.77 3.22
C GLY A 252 -8.39 -14.33 2.70
N GLY A 253 -8.17 -14.06 1.41
CA GLY A 253 -8.33 -12.74 0.81
C GLY A 253 -9.80 -12.33 0.63
N VAL A 254 -10.04 -11.10 0.15
CA VAL A 254 -11.38 -10.56 -0.09
C VAL A 254 -11.63 -10.38 -1.58
N ALA A 255 -12.77 -10.85 -2.06
CA ALA A 255 -13.28 -10.67 -3.40
C ALA A 255 -14.17 -9.43 -3.52
N GLY A 256 -14.56 -9.05 -4.73
CA GLY A 256 -15.50 -7.95 -4.97
C GLY A 256 -16.91 -8.27 -4.47
N GLU A 257 -17.32 -9.51 -4.69
CA GLU A 257 -18.63 -10.07 -4.31
C GLU A 257 -18.46 -11.49 -3.80
N PRO A 258 -19.43 -12.05 -3.05
CA PRO A 258 -19.35 -13.43 -2.57
C PRO A 258 -19.16 -14.44 -3.71
N GLY A 259 -18.17 -15.33 -3.56
CA GLY A 259 -17.87 -16.40 -4.53
C GLY A 259 -16.94 -16.00 -5.69
N ALA A 260 -16.54 -14.74 -5.78
CA ALA A 260 -15.53 -14.29 -6.74
C ALA A 260 -14.08 -14.51 -6.22
N GLU A 261 -13.07 -14.24 -7.09
CA GLU A 261 -11.64 -14.40 -6.76
C GLU A 261 -11.15 -13.27 -5.83
N ALA A 262 -10.33 -13.61 -4.82
CA ALA A 262 -9.66 -12.63 -3.96
C ALA A 262 -8.70 -11.73 -4.76
N HIS A 263 -8.72 -10.42 -4.46
CA HIS A 263 -7.93 -9.43 -5.18
C HIS A 263 -7.48 -8.29 -4.26
N GLY A 264 -6.22 -7.83 -4.41
CA GLY A 264 -5.61 -6.82 -3.54
C GLY A 264 -6.40 -5.52 -3.40
N GLY A 265 -7.01 -5.03 -4.48
CA GLY A 265 -7.85 -3.84 -4.43
C GLY A 265 -9.13 -4.04 -3.62
N TYR A 266 -9.77 -5.18 -3.73
CA TYR A 266 -10.94 -5.53 -2.90
C TYR A 266 -10.55 -5.85 -1.46
N ALA A 267 -9.39 -6.47 -1.25
CA ALA A 267 -8.83 -6.72 0.08
C ALA A 267 -8.64 -5.41 0.86
N TYR A 268 -8.04 -4.41 0.22
CA TYR A 268 -7.92 -3.07 0.80
C TYR A 268 -9.30 -2.44 1.08
N CYS A 269 -10.19 -2.42 0.09
CA CYS A 269 -11.54 -1.87 0.28
C CYS A 269 -12.28 -2.56 1.43
N GLY A 270 -12.16 -3.88 1.55
CA GLY A 270 -12.80 -4.65 2.62
C GLY A 270 -12.27 -4.29 4.01
N ILE A 271 -10.95 -4.33 4.21
CA ILE A 271 -10.38 -4.03 5.53
C ILE A 271 -10.56 -2.56 5.93
N ALA A 272 -10.47 -1.62 4.97
CA ALA A 272 -10.75 -0.21 5.23
C ALA A 272 -12.23 0.02 5.60
N THR A 273 -13.15 -0.69 4.95
CA THR A 273 -14.58 -0.67 5.28
C THR A 273 -14.83 -1.15 6.70
N LEU A 274 -14.20 -2.27 7.11
CA LEU A 274 -14.30 -2.78 8.49
C LEU A 274 -13.74 -1.78 9.51
N ALA A 275 -12.64 -1.11 9.18
CA ALA A 275 -12.07 -0.06 10.03
C ALA A 275 -13.05 1.10 10.24
N LEU A 276 -13.73 1.55 9.17
CA LEU A 276 -14.76 2.59 9.24
C LEU A 276 -15.99 2.16 10.04
N CYS A 277 -16.47 0.93 9.85
CA CYS A 277 -17.56 0.37 10.66
C CYS A 277 -17.20 0.36 12.16
N ASN A 278 -15.99 -0.09 12.51
CA ASN A 278 -15.52 -0.12 13.89
C ASN A 278 -15.43 1.26 14.56
N MET A 279 -15.25 2.35 13.79
CA MET A 279 -15.25 3.71 14.34
C MET A 279 -16.63 4.09 14.90
N ILE A 280 -17.71 3.54 14.34
CA ILE A 280 -19.09 3.81 14.76
C ILE A 280 -19.52 2.82 15.87
N GLU A 281 -19.22 1.53 15.70
CA GLU A 281 -19.71 0.45 16.58
C GLU A 281 -19.04 0.43 17.97
N LYS A 282 -17.83 1.01 18.12
CA LYS A 282 -17.14 1.11 19.43
C LYS A 282 -17.89 1.91 20.50
N LYS A 283 -18.99 2.56 20.15
CA LYS A 283 -19.90 3.18 21.11
C LYS A 283 -20.84 2.15 21.77
N LYS A 284 -20.87 0.91 21.33
CA LYS A 284 -21.69 -0.19 21.87
C LYS A 284 -20.81 -1.40 22.20
N THR A 285 -21.06 -1.99 23.35
CA THR A 285 -20.35 -3.10 24.01
C THR A 285 -19.99 -4.30 23.10
N SER A 286 -18.87 -4.84 23.38
CA SER A 286 -18.07 -6.05 23.07
C SER A 286 -18.68 -7.32 22.41
N GLU A 287 -19.86 -7.34 21.84
CA GLU A 287 -20.50 -8.59 21.36
C GLU A 287 -20.58 -8.77 19.84
N HIS A 288 -20.17 -7.78 19.03
CA HIS A 288 -20.19 -7.91 17.58
C HIS A 288 -18.82 -8.41 17.09
N ARG A 289 -18.67 -9.72 16.97
CA ARG A 289 -17.53 -10.34 16.28
C ARG A 289 -17.63 -9.99 14.80
N ILE A 290 -16.56 -9.36 14.27
CA ILE A 290 -16.32 -9.28 12.83
C ILE A 290 -16.34 -10.71 12.29
N GLY A 291 -17.28 -11.01 11.37
CA GLY A 291 -17.44 -12.36 10.84
C GLY A 291 -16.31 -12.82 9.90
N MET A 292 -15.33 -11.95 9.65
CA MET A 292 -14.15 -12.21 8.81
C MET A 292 -13.02 -12.86 9.62
N ASP A 293 -12.39 -13.89 9.09
CA ASP A 293 -11.17 -14.49 9.64
C ASP A 293 -9.96 -13.58 9.32
N LEU A 294 -9.54 -12.80 10.32
CA LEU A 294 -8.45 -11.84 10.19
C LEU A 294 -7.07 -12.51 10.11
N ASP A 295 -6.90 -13.71 10.66
CA ASP A 295 -5.64 -14.44 10.62
C ASP A 295 -5.42 -15.05 9.22
N ALA A 296 -6.45 -15.67 8.66
CA ALA A 296 -6.42 -16.11 7.28
C ALA A 296 -6.20 -14.95 6.29
N PHE A 297 -6.77 -13.76 6.60
CA PHE A 297 -6.55 -12.56 5.80
C PHE A 297 -5.10 -12.08 5.84
N GLU A 298 -4.47 -12.06 7.02
CA GLU A 298 -3.06 -11.72 7.17
C GLU A 298 -2.16 -12.69 6.41
N GLU A 299 -2.40 -14.01 6.54
CA GLU A 299 -1.66 -15.02 5.80
C GLU A 299 -1.77 -14.81 4.28
N TRP A 300 -2.97 -14.49 3.79
CA TRP A 300 -3.16 -14.17 2.38
C TRP A 300 -2.37 -12.92 1.95
N LEU A 301 -2.37 -11.85 2.75
CA LEU A 301 -1.62 -10.61 2.47
C LEU A 301 -0.11 -10.86 2.42
N VAL A 302 0.45 -11.56 3.41
CA VAL A 302 1.89 -11.89 3.47
C VAL A 302 2.34 -12.65 2.23
N ASN A 303 1.51 -13.57 1.74
CA ASN A 303 1.80 -14.34 0.54
C ASN A 303 1.71 -13.54 -0.77
N ARG A 304 1.38 -12.23 -0.72
CA ARG A 304 1.39 -11.34 -1.91
C ARG A 304 2.73 -10.71 -2.18
N GLN A 305 3.67 -10.67 -1.22
CA GLN A 305 5.00 -10.11 -1.49
C GLN A 305 5.84 -11.08 -2.31
N CYS A 306 6.35 -10.59 -3.43
CA CYS A 306 7.16 -11.35 -4.37
C CYS A 306 8.63 -11.34 -3.91
N GLY A 307 9.26 -12.53 -3.86
CA GLY A 307 10.57 -12.70 -3.23
C GLY A 307 11.74 -12.03 -3.99
N VAL A 308 11.72 -12.03 -5.32
CA VAL A 308 12.78 -11.42 -6.14
C VAL A 308 12.55 -9.93 -6.35
N GLU A 309 11.30 -9.56 -6.63
CA GLU A 309 10.90 -8.19 -6.92
C GLU A 309 10.86 -7.32 -5.66
N GLY A 310 10.48 -7.89 -4.53
CA GLY A 310 10.22 -7.17 -3.28
C GLY A 310 8.90 -6.40 -3.25
N GLY A 311 8.21 -6.26 -4.38
CA GLY A 311 6.88 -5.69 -4.51
C GLY A 311 5.77 -6.70 -4.26
N PHE A 312 4.52 -6.30 -4.48
CA PHE A 312 3.36 -7.17 -4.30
C PHE A 312 2.69 -7.54 -5.62
N ASN A 313 2.14 -8.75 -5.68
CA ASN A 313 1.13 -9.11 -6.67
C ASN A 313 -0.28 -8.90 -6.09
N GLY A 314 -1.28 -8.80 -6.98
CA GLY A 314 -2.66 -8.56 -6.54
C GLY A 314 -3.49 -9.81 -6.33
N ARG A 315 -3.03 -10.95 -6.83
CA ARG A 315 -3.73 -12.25 -6.80
C ARG A 315 -2.73 -13.39 -6.80
N THR A 316 -3.15 -14.54 -6.33
CA THR A 316 -2.37 -15.78 -6.43
C THR A 316 -1.98 -16.07 -7.89
N ASN A 317 -0.73 -16.43 -8.12
CA ASN A 317 -0.17 -16.75 -9.44
C ASN A 317 -0.24 -15.61 -10.49
N LYS A 318 -0.20 -14.36 -10.05
CA LYS A 318 -0.08 -13.18 -10.92
C LYS A 318 1.24 -12.46 -10.70
N LEU A 319 1.64 -11.67 -11.69
CA LEU A 319 2.88 -10.89 -11.65
C LEU A 319 2.81 -9.76 -10.63
N CYS A 320 4.00 -9.37 -10.15
CA CYS A 320 4.20 -8.16 -9.37
C CYS A 320 3.77 -6.91 -10.16
N ASP A 321 3.14 -5.95 -9.48
CA ASP A 321 2.65 -4.70 -10.06
C ASP A 321 2.75 -3.58 -9.03
N GLY A 322 3.31 -2.43 -9.47
CA GLY A 322 3.59 -1.28 -8.62
C GLY A 322 2.39 -0.75 -7.82
N CYS A 323 1.15 -0.85 -8.34
CA CYS A 323 -0.02 -0.33 -7.64
C CYS A 323 -0.35 -1.10 -6.35
N TYR A 324 0.00 -2.38 -6.26
CA TYR A 324 -0.23 -3.17 -5.04
C TYR A 324 0.70 -2.78 -3.90
N SER A 325 1.73 -1.97 -4.17
CA SER A 325 2.53 -1.34 -3.10
C SER A 325 1.63 -0.58 -2.12
N PHE A 326 0.55 0.04 -2.60
CA PHE A 326 -0.46 0.65 -1.75
C PHE A 326 -1.57 -0.34 -1.38
N TRP A 327 -2.22 -0.99 -2.34
CA TRP A 327 -3.41 -1.79 -2.07
C TRP A 327 -3.16 -2.93 -1.07
N ILE A 328 -2.03 -3.60 -1.17
CA ILE A 328 -1.62 -4.64 -0.22
C ILE A 328 -0.90 -4.01 0.98
N GLY A 329 0.09 -3.12 0.74
CA GLY A 329 0.88 -2.53 1.81
C GLY A 329 0.05 -1.78 2.85
N ALA A 330 -0.95 -0.99 2.42
CA ALA A 330 -1.84 -0.27 3.32
C ALA A 330 -2.83 -1.17 4.08
N SER A 331 -3.06 -2.40 3.60
CA SER A 331 -3.95 -3.35 4.27
C SER A 331 -3.39 -3.84 5.61
N PHE A 332 -2.07 -3.87 5.80
CA PHE A 332 -1.45 -4.31 7.06
C PHE A 332 -1.74 -3.35 8.24
N PRO A 333 -1.46 -2.05 8.17
CA PRO A 333 -1.82 -1.14 9.26
C PRO A 333 -3.33 -1.04 9.49
N LEU A 334 -4.17 -1.22 8.45
CA LEU A 334 -5.62 -1.27 8.61
C LEU A 334 -6.08 -2.55 9.32
N LEU A 335 -5.46 -3.70 9.04
CA LEU A 335 -5.73 -4.96 9.71
C LEU A 335 -5.44 -4.85 11.22
N ASP A 336 -4.30 -4.29 11.59
CA ASP A 336 -3.95 -4.06 12.98
C ASP A 336 -4.96 -3.10 13.66
N MET A 337 -5.36 -2.04 12.97
CA MET A 337 -6.42 -1.13 13.45
C MET A 337 -7.75 -1.88 13.70
N VAL A 338 -8.14 -2.79 12.81
CA VAL A 338 -9.37 -3.60 12.95
C VAL A 338 -9.26 -4.58 14.09
N ARG A 339 -8.10 -5.19 14.32
CA ARG A 339 -7.82 -6.05 15.49
C ARG A 339 -7.87 -5.29 16.83
N GLY A 340 -7.92 -3.99 16.80
CA GLY A 340 -7.98 -3.14 17.99
C GLY A 340 -6.64 -2.79 18.57
N GLY A 341 -5.54 -2.98 17.83
CA GLY A 341 -4.18 -2.58 18.17
C GLY A 341 -4.12 -1.11 18.56
N GLU A 342 -3.79 -0.84 19.82
CA GLU A 342 -3.63 0.53 20.33
C GLU A 342 -2.46 1.24 19.61
N GLN A 343 -1.50 0.46 19.17
CA GLN A 343 -0.31 0.90 18.49
C GLN A 343 -0.60 1.43 17.07
N SER A 344 -1.46 0.76 16.30
CA SER A 344 -1.89 1.27 15.00
C SER A 344 -2.75 2.51 15.10
N ARG A 345 -3.54 2.63 16.18
CA ARG A 345 -4.22 3.89 16.46
C ARG A 345 -3.24 5.01 16.72
N ARG A 346 -2.17 4.75 17.48
CA ARG A 346 -1.11 5.72 17.73
C ARG A 346 -0.39 6.10 16.44
N LEU A 347 -0.02 5.16 15.59
CA LEU A 347 0.64 5.44 14.30
C LEU A 347 -0.23 6.23 13.32
N LEU A 348 -1.55 6.08 13.39
CA LEU A 348 -2.48 6.92 12.63
C LEU A 348 -2.63 8.32 13.22
N PHE A 349 -2.43 8.49 14.54
CA PHE A 349 -2.72 9.73 15.25
C PHE A 349 -1.48 10.40 15.89
N GLU A 350 -0.35 9.71 16.06
CA GLU A 350 0.91 10.26 16.57
C GLU A 350 1.88 10.58 15.41
N GLU A 351 2.57 11.70 15.50
CA GLU A 351 3.52 12.15 14.49
C GLU A 351 4.88 11.46 14.69
N ARG A 352 5.28 10.58 13.78
CA ARG A 352 6.69 10.31 13.52
C ARG A 352 7.28 11.55 12.86
N THR A 353 8.42 12.00 13.34
CA THR A 353 9.12 13.14 12.75
C THR A 353 10.00 12.71 11.58
N LEU A 354 10.37 13.66 10.73
CA LEU A 354 11.36 13.45 9.68
C LEU A 354 12.69 12.95 10.27
N GLU A 355 13.04 13.40 11.48
CA GLU A 355 14.23 12.95 12.22
C GLU A 355 14.13 11.47 12.58
N ASP A 356 12.96 10.98 12.99
CA ASP A 356 12.74 9.55 13.28
C ASP A 356 12.96 8.66 12.05
N LEU A 357 12.53 9.11 10.86
CA LEU A 357 12.69 8.38 9.61
C LEU A 357 14.12 8.37 9.07
N THR A 358 14.90 9.40 9.38
CA THR A 358 16.25 9.57 8.82
C THR A 358 17.37 9.24 9.82
N SER A 359 17.09 9.26 11.12
CA SER A 359 18.03 9.02 12.22
C SER A 359 17.92 7.64 12.86
N ALA A 360 17.03 6.76 12.38
CA ALA A 360 16.94 5.40 12.89
C ALA A 360 18.30 4.70 12.76
N GLN A 361 19.07 4.83 13.83
CA GLN A 361 20.37 4.25 14.01
C GLN A 361 20.25 2.73 14.20
N ASN A 362 21.13 2.00 13.57
CA ASN A 362 22.03 0.95 14.10
C ASN A 362 21.65 0.25 15.44
N ALA A 363 20.38 0.13 15.78
CA ALA A 363 19.99 -0.71 16.90
C ALA A 363 20.09 -2.21 16.54
N GLY A 364 20.02 -2.57 15.26
CA GLY A 364 20.19 -3.93 14.78
C GLY A 364 21.63 -4.40 14.65
N ASP A 365 22.57 -3.49 14.34
CA ASP A 365 23.98 -3.87 14.11
C ASP A 365 24.77 -4.10 15.40
N THR A 366 24.31 -3.59 16.54
CA THR A 366 25.00 -3.75 17.83
C THR A 366 24.72 -5.10 18.50
N GLU A 367 23.60 -5.74 18.23
CA GLU A 367 23.32 -7.09 18.76
C GLU A 367 24.02 -8.20 17.95
N LEU A 368 24.15 -8.04 16.64
CA LEU A 368 24.86 -9.01 15.79
C LEU A 368 26.39 -8.99 16.02
N THR A 369 26.98 -7.85 16.39
CA THR A 369 28.41 -7.77 16.72
C THR A 369 28.73 -8.29 18.11
N ASN A 370 27.77 -8.29 19.04
CA ASN A 370 27.99 -8.83 20.38
C ASN A 370 27.83 -10.35 20.48
N MET A 371 27.13 -11.03 19.54
CA MET A 371 27.05 -12.48 19.50
C MET A 371 28.25 -13.14 18.76
N ALA A 372 29.02 -12.38 17.99
CA ALA A 372 30.22 -12.87 17.30
C ALA A 372 31.51 -12.73 18.15
N GLY A 373 31.42 -12.30 19.40
CA GLY A 373 32.57 -11.92 20.25
C GLY A 373 33.02 -12.97 21.29
N GLU A 374 32.35 -14.08 21.42
CA GLU A 374 32.71 -15.12 22.42
C GLU A 374 32.87 -16.51 21.81
N GLU A 375 33.77 -16.69 20.86
CA GLU A 375 34.39 -18.00 20.61
C GLU A 375 35.89 -17.88 20.27
N ASP A 376 36.67 -18.33 21.23
CA ASP A 376 38.00 -18.91 21.17
C ASP A 376 39.17 -18.19 20.48
N ARG A 377 40.01 -17.63 21.38
CA ARG A 377 41.47 -17.55 21.14
C ARG A 377 42.08 -18.92 21.14
N MET A 378 42.53 -19.38 20.00
CA MET A 378 43.68 -20.29 19.92
C MET A 378 44.61 -19.88 18.79
N ASP A 379 45.84 -19.65 19.17
CA ASP A 379 46.98 -19.32 18.33
C ASP A 379 47.22 -20.45 17.30
N ASP A 380 47.45 -20.13 16.05
CA ASP A 380 48.61 -20.65 15.34
C ASP A 380 48.96 -19.83 14.10
N ALA A 381 50.26 -19.61 13.90
CA ALA A 381 50.88 -18.86 12.85
C ALA A 381 51.01 -19.69 11.57
N GLY A 382 50.64 -19.15 10.41
CA GLY A 382 50.91 -19.81 9.14
C GLY A 382 50.45 -19.07 7.90
N ASP A 383 51.38 -18.34 7.33
CA ASP A 383 51.66 -18.08 5.90
C ASP A 383 50.61 -17.40 5.02
N VAL A 384 50.92 -16.16 4.70
CA VAL A 384 50.30 -15.28 3.70
C VAL A 384 50.64 -15.79 2.29
N ARG A 385 49.63 -16.16 1.49
CA ARG A 385 49.64 -15.99 0.02
C ARG A 385 48.24 -16.07 -0.60
N ASN A 386 47.87 -14.96 -1.29
CA ASN A 386 46.87 -14.86 -2.37
C ASN A 386 45.39 -15.00 -2.01
N ALA A 387 44.76 -13.88 -1.69
CA ALA A 387 43.34 -13.71 -1.85
C ALA A 387 43.00 -13.40 -3.33
N PRO A 388 42.01 -14.03 -3.95
CA PRO A 388 41.44 -13.57 -5.19
C PRO A 388 40.44 -12.42 -4.92
N THR A 389 40.60 -11.32 -5.65
CA THR A 389 39.66 -10.25 -5.76
C THR A 389 38.37 -10.78 -6.40
N GLY A 390 37.28 -10.82 -5.65
CA GLY A 390 35.97 -11.26 -6.11
C GLY A 390 34.87 -10.40 -5.53
N ASP A 391 34.29 -9.65 -6.39
CA ASP A 391 32.88 -9.34 -6.60
C ASP A 391 32.05 -8.85 -5.39
N ASP A 392 32.22 -7.57 -5.02
CA ASP A 392 31.50 -6.92 -3.94
C ASP A 392 30.01 -6.63 -4.26
N GLY A 393 29.61 -6.67 -5.55
CA GLY A 393 28.23 -6.46 -5.98
C GLY A 393 27.31 -7.66 -5.73
N GLU A 394 27.86 -8.87 -5.84
CA GLU A 394 27.14 -10.11 -5.56
C GLU A 394 26.87 -10.27 -4.05
N SER A 395 27.76 -9.73 -3.22
CA SER A 395 27.65 -9.73 -1.76
C SER A 395 26.47 -8.85 -1.27
N LEU A 396 26.23 -7.67 -1.88
CA LEU A 396 25.15 -6.77 -1.48
C LEU A 396 23.78 -7.34 -1.86
N LEU A 397 23.65 -7.93 -3.05
CA LEU A 397 22.41 -8.57 -3.50
C LEU A 397 22.10 -9.83 -2.69
N LEU A 398 23.11 -10.65 -2.42
CA LEU A 398 22.98 -11.83 -1.57
C LEU A 398 22.69 -11.43 -0.11
N GLY A 399 23.20 -10.29 0.37
CA GLY A 399 22.84 -9.70 1.65
C GLY A 399 21.36 -9.35 1.70
N ILE A 400 20.87 -8.56 0.76
CA ILE A 400 19.44 -8.16 0.69
C ILE A 400 18.53 -9.38 0.55
N LEU A 401 18.90 -10.38 -0.27
CA LEU A 401 18.11 -11.60 -0.45
C LEU A 401 18.20 -12.56 0.75
N ARG A 402 19.35 -12.67 1.40
CA ARG A 402 19.53 -13.45 2.63
C ARG A 402 18.76 -12.84 3.80
N ASP A 403 18.85 -11.53 3.97
CA ASP A 403 18.15 -10.82 5.03
C ASP A 403 16.63 -10.94 4.83
N THR A 404 16.15 -10.82 3.59
CA THR A 404 14.73 -11.03 3.25
C THR A 404 14.26 -12.45 3.58
N ALA A 405 15.04 -13.46 3.25
CA ALA A 405 14.69 -14.86 3.51
C ALA A 405 14.80 -15.20 5.01
N ALA A 406 15.81 -14.69 5.71
CA ALA A 406 16.02 -14.91 7.14
C ALA A 406 14.93 -14.22 7.98
N GLU A 407 14.56 -12.98 7.67
CA GLU A 407 13.46 -12.27 8.33
C GLU A 407 12.11 -12.96 8.10
N MET A 408 11.81 -13.41 6.89
CA MET A 408 10.58 -14.18 6.62
C MET A 408 10.53 -15.52 7.37
N CYS A 409 11.67 -16.17 7.60
CA CYS A 409 11.75 -17.40 8.42
C CYS A 409 11.57 -17.09 9.92
N SER A 410 12.22 -16.04 10.43
CA SER A 410 12.12 -15.61 11.83
C SER A 410 10.68 -15.22 12.18
N LEU A 411 9.98 -14.45 11.32
CA LEU A 411 8.59 -14.07 11.51
C LEU A 411 7.62 -15.27 11.57
N LYS A 412 7.95 -16.40 10.92
CA LYS A 412 7.15 -17.64 10.97
C LYS A 412 7.38 -18.47 12.22
N GLU A 413 8.57 -18.41 12.82
CA GLU A 413 8.87 -19.15 14.06
C GLU A 413 8.38 -18.42 15.31
N GLU A 414 8.46 -17.09 15.38
CA GLU A 414 8.00 -16.30 16.51
C GLU A 414 6.48 -16.32 16.67
N ASN A 415 5.70 -16.42 15.61
CA ASN A 415 4.23 -16.56 15.67
C ASN A 415 3.73 -17.90 16.24
N LYS A 416 4.62 -18.88 16.43
CA LYS A 416 4.26 -20.18 17.03
C LYS A 416 4.43 -20.26 18.56
N LEU A 417 5.02 -19.25 19.20
CA LEU A 417 5.49 -19.35 20.60
C LEU A 417 4.79 -18.44 21.62
N SER A 418 3.71 -17.76 21.30
CA SER A 418 3.04 -16.86 22.27
C SER A 418 1.57 -17.19 22.50
N ILE A 419 1.30 -18.26 23.25
CA ILE A 419 0.07 -18.39 24.06
C ILE A 419 0.46 -18.99 25.42
N GLU A 420 0.89 -18.17 26.35
CA GLU A 420 0.68 -18.38 27.79
C GLU A 420 0.45 -17.00 28.44
N ILE A 421 -0.81 -16.79 28.81
CA ILE A 421 -1.27 -15.60 29.54
C ILE A 421 -0.86 -15.76 31.00
N ASN A 422 -0.07 -14.83 31.51
CA ASN A 422 0.21 -14.70 32.92
C ASN A 422 -0.31 -13.34 33.44
N ASP A 423 -1.46 -13.37 34.11
CA ASP A 423 -2.05 -12.23 34.81
C ASP A 423 -1.25 -11.94 36.08
N ASN A 424 -0.32 -11.00 36.00
CA ASN A 424 0.15 -10.15 37.11
C ASN A 424 1.47 -9.45 36.73
N ALA A 425 1.43 -8.20 36.33
CA ALA A 425 2.63 -7.36 36.43
C ALA A 425 2.32 -5.85 36.37
N ASN A 426 2.94 -5.14 37.28
CA ASN A 426 3.10 -3.70 37.40
C ASN A 426 3.44 -3.01 36.09
N PHE A 427 2.66 -1.98 35.73
CA PHE A 427 2.97 -1.07 34.64
C PHE A 427 4.23 -0.24 34.95
N GLN A 428 5.39 -0.70 34.49
CA GLN A 428 6.51 0.16 34.17
C GLN A 428 6.38 0.52 32.68
N LYS A 429 6.58 1.81 32.34
CA LYS A 429 6.62 2.30 30.96
C LYS A 429 7.72 1.56 30.19
N GLU A 430 7.34 0.54 29.44
CA GLU A 430 8.24 -0.05 28.45
C GLU A 430 8.44 0.90 27.27
N PRO A 431 9.64 0.96 26.65
CA PRO A 431 9.85 1.70 25.42
C PRO A 431 8.88 1.17 24.37
N LEU A 432 8.32 2.09 23.59
CA LEU A 432 7.35 1.84 22.52
C LEU A 432 7.77 0.59 21.72
N ALA A 433 7.08 -0.53 21.95
CA ALA A 433 7.24 -1.70 21.11
C ALA A 433 6.86 -1.31 19.68
N GLN A 434 7.81 -1.41 18.75
CA GLN A 434 7.62 -1.04 17.35
C GLN A 434 6.63 -2.00 16.71
N MET A 435 5.71 -1.47 15.90
CA MET A 435 4.80 -2.30 15.10
C MET A 435 5.63 -3.02 14.03
N ARG A 436 5.75 -4.34 14.12
CA ARG A 436 6.35 -5.14 13.06
C ARG A 436 5.32 -5.31 11.95
N LEU A 437 5.56 -4.67 10.80
CA LEU A 437 4.80 -5.00 9.60
C LEU A 437 5.12 -6.44 9.19
N SER A 438 4.08 -7.21 8.89
CA SER A 438 4.23 -8.58 8.42
C SER A 438 4.74 -8.67 6.96
N PHE A 439 5.46 -7.62 6.47
CA PHE A 439 6.09 -7.60 5.16
C PHE A 439 7.42 -6.83 5.17
N ASN A 440 8.29 -7.10 4.19
CA ASN A 440 9.56 -6.42 4.04
C ASN A 440 9.40 -5.03 3.40
N ALA A 441 9.35 -3.98 4.23
CA ALA A 441 9.18 -2.59 3.80
C ALA A 441 10.39 -2.06 3.01
N ARG A 442 11.62 -2.55 3.28
CA ARG A 442 12.83 -2.16 2.55
C ARG A 442 12.82 -2.71 1.13
N ALA A 443 12.45 -3.97 0.95
CA ALA A 443 12.29 -4.58 -0.36
C ALA A 443 11.21 -3.86 -1.19
N LEU A 444 10.10 -3.46 -0.56
CA LEU A 444 9.05 -2.68 -1.23
C LEU A 444 9.55 -1.30 -1.69
N GLN A 445 10.33 -0.59 -0.87
CA GLN A 445 10.98 0.66 -1.29
C GLN A 445 11.91 0.42 -2.48
N GLY A 446 12.72 -0.65 -2.44
CA GLY A 446 13.62 -1.04 -3.53
C GLY A 446 12.87 -1.30 -4.84
N TRP A 447 11.77 -2.03 -4.79
CA TRP A 447 10.89 -2.25 -5.94
C TRP A 447 10.37 -0.95 -6.55
N ILE A 448 9.83 -0.06 -5.73
CA ILE A 448 9.25 1.20 -6.21
C ILE A 448 10.33 2.10 -6.81
N LEU A 449 11.43 2.31 -6.10
CA LEU A 449 12.50 3.22 -6.50
C LEU A 449 13.33 2.65 -7.66
N GLY A 450 13.62 1.35 -7.66
CA GLY A 450 14.45 0.71 -8.68
C GLY A 450 13.70 0.34 -9.96
N CYS A 451 12.46 -0.14 -9.84
CA CYS A 451 11.74 -0.78 -10.94
C CYS A 451 10.54 0.01 -11.47
N CYS A 452 9.87 0.80 -10.61
CA CYS A 452 8.63 1.47 -11.00
C CYS A 452 8.83 2.89 -11.53
N GLN A 453 9.95 3.55 -11.31
CA GLN A 453 10.19 4.91 -11.81
C GLN A 453 10.44 4.94 -13.33
N SER A 454 9.89 5.96 -13.99
CA SER A 454 10.18 6.29 -15.40
C SER A 454 11.25 7.38 -15.51
N GLU A 455 12.15 7.27 -16.49
CA GLU A 455 13.15 8.30 -16.78
C GLU A 455 12.53 9.62 -17.23
N LYS A 456 11.32 9.60 -17.78
CA LYS A 456 10.58 10.77 -18.25
C LYS A 456 9.63 11.36 -17.20
N GLY A 457 9.69 10.87 -15.95
CA GLY A 457 8.74 11.18 -14.89
C GLY A 457 7.53 10.28 -14.91
N GLY A 458 6.79 10.27 -13.79
CA GLY A 458 5.73 9.32 -13.49
C GLY A 458 6.27 7.94 -13.07
N LEU A 459 5.38 7.12 -12.52
CA LEU A 459 5.67 5.73 -12.13
C LEU A 459 4.79 4.77 -12.93
N ARG A 460 5.17 3.50 -12.95
CA ARG A 460 4.61 2.46 -13.83
C ARG A 460 4.36 1.16 -13.05
N ASP A 461 3.58 0.29 -13.65
CA ASP A 461 3.29 -1.06 -13.19
C ASP A 461 4.58 -1.86 -12.88
N LYS A 462 5.45 -2.01 -13.87
CA LYS A 462 6.71 -2.76 -13.81
C LYS A 462 7.69 -2.32 -14.90
N PRO A 463 8.95 -2.77 -14.90
CA PRO A 463 9.88 -2.53 -16.00
C PRO A 463 9.29 -2.89 -17.36
N GLY A 464 9.60 -2.09 -18.40
CA GLY A 464 9.06 -2.27 -19.75
C GLY A 464 7.66 -1.70 -20.00
N LYS A 465 6.94 -1.25 -18.96
CA LYS A 465 5.64 -0.56 -19.10
C LYS A 465 5.81 0.95 -19.12
N SER A 466 4.85 1.65 -19.72
CA SER A 466 4.78 3.11 -19.70
C SER A 466 4.29 3.60 -18.34
N ALA A 467 4.76 4.77 -17.90
CA ALA A 467 4.20 5.46 -16.74
C ALA A 467 2.78 5.96 -17.04
N ASP A 468 1.93 5.93 -16.04
CA ASP A 468 0.59 6.49 -16.07
C ASP A 468 0.23 7.15 -14.72
N PHE A 469 -0.90 7.84 -14.66
CA PHE A 469 -1.30 8.60 -13.48
C PHE A 469 -1.72 7.70 -12.31
N TYR A 470 -2.35 6.57 -12.63
CA TYR A 470 -2.79 5.58 -11.66
C TYR A 470 -1.59 4.96 -10.93
N HIS A 471 -0.61 4.40 -11.67
CA HIS A 471 0.59 3.84 -11.05
C HIS A 471 1.45 4.90 -10.38
N THR A 472 1.50 6.14 -10.91
CA THR A 472 2.21 7.24 -10.23
C THR A 472 1.63 7.48 -8.84
N CYS A 473 0.32 7.59 -8.72
CA CYS A 473 -0.38 7.78 -7.45
C CYS A 473 -0.12 6.62 -6.49
N TYR A 474 -0.42 5.38 -6.89
CA TYR A 474 -0.40 4.25 -5.96
C TYR A 474 1.00 3.74 -5.63
N CYS A 475 1.98 3.88 -6.51
CA CYS A 475 3.39 3.63 -6.17
C CYS A 475 3.91 4.64 -5.15
N LEU A 476 3.62 5.94 -5.30
CA LEU A 476 4.01 6.96 -4.33
C LEU A 476 3.31 6.77 -2.98
N SER A 477 2.01 6.45 -2.99
CA SER A 477 1.29 6.09 -1.76
C SER A 477 1.88 4.84 -1.09
N GLY A 478 2.26 3.81 -1.87
CA GLY A 478 2.93 2.62 -1.38
C GLY A 478 4.32 2.91 -0.81
N LEU A 479 5.07 3.82 -1.42
CA LEU A 479 6.35 4.30 -0.89
C LEU A 479 6.15 4.98 0.48
N SER A 480 5.14 5.84 0.60
CA SER A 480 4.77 6.44 1.88
C SER A 480 4.41 5.39 2.93
N VAL A 481 3.62 4.37 2.59
CA VAL A 481 3.30 3.28 3.51
C VAL A 481 4.56 2.57 3.98
N ALA A 482 5.46 2.19 3.07
CA ALA A 482 6.70 1.51 3.41
C ALA A 482 7.62 2.34 4.31
N GLN A 483 7.61 3.67 4.17
CA GLN A 483 8.45 4.56 4.95
C GLN A 483 7.86 4.89 6.33
N TRP A 484 6.57 5.22 6.40
CA TRP A 484 5.95 5.76 7.61
C TRP A 484 5.36 4.70 8.54
N TYR A 485 4.96 3.54 8.00
CA TYR A 485 4.41 2.43 8.77
C TYR A 485 5.39 1.26 8.92
N GLY A 486 6.49 1.23 8.13
CA GLY A 486 7.58 0.29 8.26
C GLY A 486 8.52 0.62 9.43
N GLU A 487 9.24 -0.38 9.94
CA GLU A 487 10.21 -0.22 11.04
C GLU A 487 11.58 0.27 10.56
N LEU A 488 11.90 0.01 9.31
CA LEU A 488 13.22 0.24 8.75
C LEU A 488 13.36 1.69 8.24
N PRO A 489 14.59 2.23 8.26
CA PRO A 489 14.86 3.56 7.75
C PRO A 489 14.54 3.66 6.26
N VAL A 490 14.32 4.89 5.80
CA VAL A 490 14.15 5.20 4.39
C VAL A 490 15.36 4.70 3.60
N LEU A 491 15.11 3.99 2.50
CA LEU A 491 16.17 3.51 1.63
C LEU A 491 16.94 4.70 1.04
N ALA A 492 18.25 4.70 1.21
CA ALA A 492 19.13 5.72 0.63
C ALA A 492 19.50 5.39 -0.81
N GLY A 493 19.81 6.43 -1.56
CA GLY A 493 20.11 6.30 -2.97
C GLY A 493 21.52 5.79 -3.30
N GLY A 494 22.50 5.89 -2.41
CA GLY A 494 23.90 5.59 -2.72
C GLY A 494 24.72 5.22 -1.49
N THR A 495 25.38 6.21 -0.87
CA THR A 495 26.29 5.99 0.28
C THR A 495 25.57 5.83 1.62
N ASP A 496 24.27 5.67 1.62
CA ASP A 496 23.40 5.53 2.78
C ASP A 496 23.52 6.66 3.82
N THR A 497 23.69 7.89 3.33
CA THR A 497 23.77 9.08 4.19
C THR A 497 22.39 9.59 4.59
N ALA A 498 22.30 10.30 5.72
CA ALA A 498 21.06 10.93 6.18
C ALA A 498 20.50 11.93 5.13
N ASN A 499 21.34 12.59 4.36
CA ASN A 499 20.91 13.51 3.30
C ASN A 499 20.25 12.77 2.12
N GLU A 500 20.82 11.65 1.68
CA GLU A 500 20.25 10.83 0.62
C GLU A 500 18.91 10.20 1.06
N ARG A 501 18.80 9.79 2.33
CA ARG A 501 17.52 9.34 2.87
C ARG A 501 16.46 10.43 2.82
N LYS A 502 16.82 11.69 3.16
CA LYS A 502 15.90 12.85 3.06
C LYS A 502 15.37 13.09 1.65
N GLU A 503 16.21 12.87 0.61
CA GLU A 503 15.78 13.03 -0.78
C GLU A 503 14.70 12.04 -1.18
N ASN A 504 14.68 10.85 -0.58
CA ASN A 504 13.72 9.79 -0.86
C ASN A 504 12.44 9.87 -0.01
N VAL A 505 12.43 10.63 1.09
CA VAL A 505 11.25 10.75 1.96
C VAL A 505 10.09 11.38 1.20
N VAL A 506 8.93 10.77 1.31
CA VAL A 506 7.66 11.31 0.81
C VAL A 506 6.72 11.62 1.98
N GLU A 507 5.71 12.46 1.74
CA GLU A 507 4.72 12.81 2.77
C GLU A 507 3.94 11.59 3.23
N LYS A 508 3.57 11.58 4.52
CA LYS A 508 2.76 10.51 5.12
C LYS A 508 1.36 10.50 4.51
N VAL A 509 0.91 9.34 4.05
CA VAL A 509 -0.49 9.14 3.63
C VAL A 509 -1.31 8.55 4.77
N ASN A 510 -2.55 8.99 4.90
CA ASN A 510 -3.56 8.32 5.70
C ASN A 510 -4.01 7.06 4.97
N VAL A 511 -3.73 5.89 5.54
CA VAL A 511 -4.00 4.59 4.88
C VAL A 511 -5.49 4.26 4.77
N LEU A 512 -6.36 4.92 5.54
CA LEU A 512 -7.81 4.69 5.50
C LEU A 512 -8.47 5.32 4.29
N VAL A 513 -7.99 6.51 3.87
CA VAL A 513 -8.62 7.33 2.83
C VAL A 513 -7.72 7.58 1.62
N ASN A 514 -6.43 7.21 1.69
CA ASN A 514 -5.39 7.49 0.69
C ASN A 514 -5.30 8.98 0.31
N VAL A 515 -5.13 9.82 1.30
CA VAL A 515 -4.85 11.26 1.17
C VAL A 515 -3.67 11.59 2.08
N VAL A 516 -2.85 12.58 1.76
CA VAL A 516 -1.74 13.04 2.62
C VAL A 516 -2.28 13.37 4.02
N GLU A 517 -1.65 12.85 5.06
CA GLU A 517 -2.15 12.91 6.45
C GLU A 517 -2.39 14.34 6.93
N SER A 518 -1.50 15.28 6.62
CA SER A 518 -1.66 16.69 6.99
C SER A 518 -2.87 17.35 6.30
N LYS A 519 -3.16 16.96 5.06
CA LYS A 519 -4.33 17.43 4.29
C LYS A 519 -5.62 16.82 4.82
N TYR A 520 -5.60 15.54 5.16
CA TYR A 520 -6.73 14.86 5.81
C TYR A 520 -7.07 15.53 7.16
N ARG A 521 -6.07 15.81 8.01
CA ARG A 521 -6.28 16.48 9.31
C ARG A 521 -6.84 17.89 9.10
N ASN A 522 -6.22 18.68 8.22
CA ASN A 522 -6.72 20.03 7.91
C ASN A 522 -8.19 19.99 7.46
N TRP A 523 -8.56 19.02 6.61
CA TRP A 523 -9.95 18.85 6.20
C TRP A 523 -10.85 18.48 7.38
N MET A 524 -10.47 17.48 8.17
CA MET A 524 -11.30 17.04 9.29
C MET A 524 -11.45 18.10 10.38
N ASP A 525 -10.46 18.97 10.57
CA ASP A 525 -10.53 20.05 11.55
C ASP A 525 -11.42 21.23 11.08
N ASN A 526 -11.37 21.57 9.80
CA ASN A 526 -11.96 22.79 9.27
C ASN A 526 -13.26 22.56 8.45
N PHE A 527 -13.52 21.33 8.00
CA PHE A 527 -14.75 21.03 7.27
C PHE A 527 -15.93 21.02 8.26
N GLU A 528 -16.75 22.05 8.17
CA GLU A 528 -18.02 22.12 8.90
C GLU A 528 -19.07 21.40 8.06
N SER A 529 -19.69 20.35 8.64
CA SER A 529 -20.98 19.92 8.14
C SER A 529 -21.91 21.10 8.34
N CYS A 530 -22.26 21.79 7.26
CA CYS A 530 -23.31 22.79 7.35
C CYS A 530 -24.59 22.09 7.79
N ASP A 531 -24.85 22.05 9.10
CA ASP A 531 -26.19 21.93 9.65
C ASP A 531 -26.93 23.18 9.22
N ARG A 532 -27.27 23.25 7.93
CA ARG A 532 -28.41 24.06 7.54
C ARG A 532 -29.60 23.26 8.05
N ASP A 533 -30.14 23.73 9.18
CA ASP A 533 -31.41 23.32 9.71
C ASP A 533 -32.35 23.11 8.53
N VAL A 534 -32.60 21.88 8.18
CA VAL A 534 -33.75 21.50 7.38
C VAL A 534 -34.87 21.56 8.39
N GLU A 535 -35.40 22.78 8.63
CA GLU A 535 -36.75 22.95 9.12
C GLU A 535 -37.62 22.13 8.18
N MET A 536 -38.09 21.02 8.67
CA MET A 536 -39.11 20.22 8.02
C MET A 536 -40.40 21.03 8.06
N GLU A 537 -40.74 21.63 6.93
CA GLU A 537 -42.13 21.95 6.62
C GLU A 537 -42.90 20.72 6.15
#